data_7e547a21148e448edd84952628cac580
#
_entry.id   7e547a21148e448edd84952628cac580
#
_cell.length_a   1.000
_cell.length_b   1.000
_cell.length_c   1.000
_cell.angle_alpha   90.00
_cell.angle_beta   90.00
_cell.angle_gamma   90.00
#
_symmetry.space_group_name_H-M   'P 1'
#
loop_
_entity.id
_entity.type
_entity.pdbx_description
1 polymer ?
#
loop_
_entity_poly.entity_id
_entity_poly.type
_entity_poly.pdbx_seq_one_letter_code
_entity_poly.pdbx_strand_id
1 'polypeptide(L)'
;MEMNLQAGTIEKPFLKTAIAFRGDIHPFQPFPKASAREAYETLPAALKNRLVKMGESRLNYAFPVIRATDYMRFKRDGDRAAFEALYFGKRNALNDLIQAECVEHKGRFLDDIINGIYSICEESAW
;
A
#
# COMPACT_ATOMS: atom_id res chain seq x y z
N MET A 1 45.06 14.83 -15.65
CA MET A 1 45.12 14.61 -14.21
C MET A 1 43.85 13.88 -13.83
N GLU A 2 43.88 12.54 -13.93
CA GLU A 2 42.74 11.70 -13.60
C GLU A 2 42.68 11.50 -12.08
N MET A 3 41.63 12.01 -11.46
CA MET A 3 41.35 11.73 -10.05
C MET A 3 40.74 10.31 -9.94
N ASN A 4 41.58 9.38 -9.55
CA ASN A 4 41.18 8.01 -9.23
C ASN A 4 40.46 8.00 -7.87
N LEU A 5 39.12 8.15 -7.89
CA LEU A 5 38.28 7.98 -6.71
C LEU A 5 38.17 6.47 -6.44
N GLN A 6 39.09 5.95 -5.67
CA GLN A 6 38.90 4.66 -5.01
C GLN A 6 37.73 4.79 -4.04
N ALA A 7 36.58 4.27 -4.44
CA ALA A 7 35.45 4.07 -3.55
C ALA A 7 35.87 3.06 -2.48
N GLY A 8 36.30 3.58 -1.33
CA GLY A 8 36.55 2.77 -0.15
C GLY A 8 35.26 2.06 0.23
N THR A 9 35.25 0.75 0.08
CA THR A 9 34.14 -0.09 0.54
C THR A 9 34.06 0.03 2.05
N ILE A 10 33.11 0.83 2.55
CA ILE A 10 32.84 0.90 3.99
C ILE A 10 32.23 -0.46 4.36
N GLU A 11 33.08 -1.37 4.84
CA GLU A 11 32.61 -2.61 5.44
C GLU A 11 31.88 -2.26 6.75
N LYS A 12 30.55 -2.19 6.67
CA LYS A 12 29.73 -2.03 7.87
C LYS A 12 29.52 -3.43 8.49
N PRO A 13 30.12 -3.76 9.64
CA PRO A 13 29.97 -5.06 10.29
C PRO A 13 28.51 -5.44 10.52
N PHE A 14 27.67 -4.43 10.80
CA PHE A 14 26.22 -4.56 10.97
C PHE A 14 25.51 -5.13 9.72
N LEU A 15 25.93 -4.72 8.52
CA LEU A 15 25.34 -5.21 7.27
C LEU A 15 25.73 -6.67 7.01
N LYS A 16 26.95 -7.10 7.36
CA LYS A 16 27.36 -8.51 7.26
C LYS A 16 26.55 -9.38 8.23
N THR A 17 26.32 -8.92 9.45
CA THR A 17 25.49 -9.63 10.43
C THR A 17 24.02 -9.68 10.00
N ALA A 18 23.47 -8.59 9.47
CA ALA A 18 22.10 -8.54 8.95
C ALA A 18 21.91 -9.45 7.72
N ILE A 19 22.94 -9.58 6.86
CA ILE A 19 22.90 -10.49 5.71
C ILE A 19 23.04 -11.96 6.16
N ALA A 20 23.87 -12.24 7.18
CA ALA A 20 23.99 -13.58 7.75
C ALA A 20 22.68 -14.04 8.43
N PHE A 21 21.89 -13.11 8.99
CA PHE A 21 20.56 -13.42 9.55
C PHE A 21 19.49 -13.66 8.47
N ARG A 22 19.80 -13.41 7.19
CA ARG A 22 18.92 -13.66 6.05
C ARG A 22 19.03 -15.06 5.46
N GLY A 23 19.65 -16.02 6.17
CA GLY A 23 19.60 -17.42 5.76
C GLY A 23 18.14 -17.84 5.61
N ASP A 24 17.78 -18.37 4.44
CA ASP A 24 16.48 -18.99 4.11
C ASP A 24 15.21 -18.25 4.52
N ILE A 25 15.22 -16.92 4.43
CA ILE A 25 13.97 -16.16 4.50
C ILE A 25 13.20 -16.47 3.22
N HIS A 26 12.26 -17.40 3.32
CA HIS A 26 11.24 -17.53 2.29
C HIS A 26 10.58 -16.16 2.12
N PRO A 27 10.45 -15.64 0.89
CA PRO A 27 9.84 -14.34 0.69
C PRO A 27 8.48 -14.34 1.36
N PHE A 28 8.31 -13.47 2.36
CA PHE A 28 7.03 -13.33 3.04
C PHE A 28 5.97 -12.91 2.02
N GLN A 29 5.01 -13.77 1.81
CA GLN A 29 3.93 -13.54 0.87
C GLN A 29 2.60 -13.61 1.63
N PRO A 30 2.16 -12.48 2.24
CA PRO A 30 0.99 -12.45 3.12
C PRO A 30 -0.30 -12.77 2.40
N PHE A 31 -0.36 -12.50 1.09
CA PHE A 31 -1.53 -12.76 0.25
C PHE A 31 -1.14 -13.44 -1.05
N PRO A 32 -1.99 -14.30 -1.61
CA PRO A 32 -1.79 -14.87 -2.92
C PRO A 32 -1.71 -13.76 -3.98
N LYS A 33 -0.90 -13.96 -5.02
CA LYS A 33 -0.91 -13.07 -6.18
C LYS A 33 -2.30 -13.13 -6.84
N ALA A 34 -2.74 -12.03 -7.44
CA ALA A 34 -4.01 -11.98 -8.17
C ALA A 34 -4.12 -13.06 -9.26
N SER A 35 -2.99 -13.48 -9.85
CA SER A 35 -2.89 -14.57 -10.81
C SER A 35 -3.08 -15.97 -10.20
N ALA A 36 -2.98 -16.12 -8.90
CA ALA A 36 -3.22 -17.40 -8.21
C ALA A 36 -4.74 -17.62 -8.02
N ARG A 37 -5.45 -17.83 -9.13
CA ARG A 37 -6.91 -17.81 -9.19
C ARG A 37 -7.60 -18.79 -8.23
N GLU A 38 -7.05 -19.98 -8.06
CA GLU A 38 -7.60 -21.00 -7.18
C GLU A 38 -7.79 -20.48 -5.74
N ALA A 39 -6.83 -19.69 -5.24
CA ALA A 39 -6.91 -19.12 -3.90
C ALA A 39 -8.12 -18.18 -3.70
N TYR A 40 -8.54 -17.50 -4.76
CA TYR A 40 -9.68 -16.57 -4.71
C TYR A 40 -11.00 -17.26 -5.10
N GLU A 41 -10.96 -18.23 -5.99
CA GLU A 41 -12.14 -18.98 -6.45
C GLU A 41 -12.71 -19.89 -5.36
N THR A 42 -11.85 -20.43 -4.50
CA THR A 42 -12.24 -21.29 -3.38
C THR A 42 -12.82 -20.53 -2.18
N LEU A 43 -12.74 -19.19 -2.16
CA LEU A 43 -13.36 -18.39 -1.10
C LEU A 43 -14.88 -18.58 -1.04
N PRO A 44 -15.49 -18.57 0.16
CA PRO A 44 -16.93 -18.64 0.33
C PRO A 44 -17.65 -17.56 -0.48
N ALA A 45 -18.75 -17.92 -1.14
CA ALA A 45 -19.50 -17.01 -2.00
C ALA A 45 -19.95 -15.73 -1.27
N ALA A 46 -20.38 -15.86 -0.02
CA ALA A 46 -20.77 -14.70 0.80
C ALA A 46 -19.61 -13.72 1.02
N LEU A 47 -18.39 -14.23 1.23
CA LEU A 47 -17.19 -13.40 1.37
C LEU A 47 -16.83 -12.71 0.05
N LYS A 48 -16.83 -13.45 -1.07
CA LYS A 48 -16.58 -12.90 -2.40
C LYS A 48 -17.55 -11.75 -2.71
N ASN A 49 -18.84 -11.97 -2.50
CA ASN A 49 -19.86 -10.95 -2.74
C ASN A 49 -19.67 -9.73 -1.85
N ARG A 50 -19.30 -9.92 -0.59
CA ARG A 50 -18.99 -8.81 0.33
C ARG A 50 -17.80 -7.99 -0.15
N LEU A 51 -16.69 -8.63 -0.51
CA LEU A 51 -15.48 -7.95 -0.97
C LEU A 51 -15.72 -7.16 -2.26
N VAL A 52 -16.45 -7.75 -3.22
CA VAL A 52 -16.82 -7.07 -4.46
C VAL A 52 -17.71 -5.85 -4.18
N LYS A 53 -18.72 -5.96 -3.31
CA LYS A 53 -19.56 -4.82 -2.93
C LYS A 53 -18.77 -3.71 -2.23
N MET A 54 -17.78 -4.06 -1.41
CA MET A 54 -16.89 -3.06 -0.78
C MET A 54 -16.13 -2.29 -1.86
N GLY A 55 -15.53 -2.98 -2.83
CA GLY A 55 -14.86 -2.31 -3.96
C GLY A 55 -15.81 -1.49 -4.81
N GLU A 56 -17.01 -1.98 -5.10
CA GLU A 56 -18.03 -1.23 -5.84
C GLU A 56 -18.40 0.10 -5.18
N SER A 57 -18.44 0.12 -3.84
CA SER A 57 -18.69 1.35 -3.08
C SER A 57 -17.54 2.37 -3.19
N ARG A 58 -16.39 1.96 -3.71
CA ARG A 58 -15.18 2.79 -3.89
C ARG A 58 -14.90 3.15 -5.36
N LEU A 59 -15.73 2.73 -6.30
CA LEU A 59 -15.57 3.14 -7.69
C LEU A 59 -15.68 4.67 -7.80
N ASN A 60 -14.76 5.26 -8.57
CA ASN A 60 -14.61 6.71 -8.73
C ASN A 60 -14.35 7.44 -7.40
N TYR A 61 -13.70 6.78 -6.44
CA TYR A 61 -13.35 7.41 -5.17
C TYR A 61 -12.41 8.60 -5.38
N ALA A 62 -12.83 9.77 -4.94
CA ALA A 62 -12.00 10.97 -4.97
C ALA A 62 -10.95 10.89 -3.85
N PHE A 63 -9.76 10.40 -4.19
CA PHE A 63 -8.65 10.33 -3.23
C PHE A 63 -8.27 11.74 -2.76
N PRO A 64 -8.48 12.09 -1.47
CA PRO A 64 -8.22 13.44 -0.99
C PRO A 64 -6.73 13.76 -0.98
N VAL A 65 -6.40 15.00 -1.30
CA VAL A 65 -5.07 15.55 -1.05
C VAL A 65 -4.96 15.89 0.43
N ILE A 66 -3.96 15.33 1.12
CA ILE A 66 -3.65 15.66 2.51
C ILE A 66 -2.74 16.88 2.51
N ARG A 67 -3.24 18.00 3.06
CA ARG A 67 -2.50 19.25 3.12
C ARG A 67 -1.65 19.32 4.39
N ALA A 68 -0.57 20.08 4.36
CA ALA A 68 0.23 20.35 5.55
C ALA A 68 -0.61 20.90 6.73
N THR A 69 -1.63 21.72 6.41
CA THR A 69 -2.55 22.27 7.42
C THR A 69 -3.44 21.21 8.07
N ASP A 70 -3.77 20.14 7.37
CA ASP A 70 -4.54 19.02 7.94
C ASP A 70 -3.69 18.26 8.97
N TYR A 71 -2.40 18.03 8.66
CA TYR A 71 -1.43 17.47 9.61
C TYR A 71 -1.16 18.41 10.80
N MET A 72 -1.04 19.72 10.55
CA MET A 72 -0.76 20.73 11.60
C MET A 72 -1.89 20.86 12.63
N ARG A 73 -3.11 20.44 12.35
CA ARG A 73 -4.22 20.43 13.32
C ARG A 73 -3.88 19.66 14.58
N PHE A 74 -3.18 18.53 14.43
CA PHE A 74 -2.71 17.76 15.57
C PHE A 74 -1.93 18.63 16.59
N LYS A 75 -1.02 19.49 16.10
CA LYS A 75 -0.22 20.37 16.95
C LYS A 75 -0.98 21.62 17.42
N ARG A 76 -1.91 22.14 16.62
CA ARG A 76 -2.59 23.42 16.86
C ARG A 76 -3.76 23.30 17.82
N ASP A 77 -4.55 22.26 17.67
CA ASP A 77 -5.82 22.06 18.38
C ASP A 77 -6.02 20.64 18.92
N GLY A 78 -5.01 19.78 18.79
CA GLY A 78 -5.06 18.39 19.24
C GLY A 78 -5.96 17.49 18.38
N ASP A 79 -6.52 17.97 17.28
CA ASP A 79 -7.40 17.20 16.41
C ASP A 79 -6.62 16.24 15.51
N ARG A 80 -6.35 15.07 16.05
CA ARG A 80 -5.75 13.96 15.32
C ARG A 80 -6.76 13.27 14.39
N ALA A 81 -8.01 13.20 14.81
CA ALA A 81 -9.04 12.41 14.13
C ALA A 81 -9.30 12.91 12.70
N ALA A 82 -9.29 14.23 12.48
CA ALA A 82 -9.50 14.80 11.16
C ALA A 82 -8.40 14.41 10.15
N PHE A 83 -7.13 14.40 10.58
CA PHE A 83 -6.02 13.92 9.75
C PHE A 83 -6.14 12.43 9.47
N GLU A 84 -6.38 11.62 10.51
CA GLU A 84 -6.50 10.17 10.39
C GLU A 84 -7.64 9.74 9.49
N ALA A 85 -8.76 10.46 9.51
CA ALA A 85 -9.90 10.18 8.64
C ALA A 85 -9.50 10.26 7.15
N LEU A 86 -8.73 11.28 6.76
CA LEU A 86 -8.21 11.41 5.40
C LEU A 86 -7.16 10.34 5.10
N TYR A 87 -6.20 10.18 5.99
CA TYR A 87 -5.06 9.27 5.84
C TYR A 87 -5.49 7.80 5.70
N PHE A 88 -6.29 7.31 6.65
CA PHE A 88 -6.79 5.94 6.62
C PHE A 88 -7.92 5.75 5.61
N GLY A 89 -8.71 6.79 5.34
CA GLY A 89 -9.76 6.75 4.33
C GLY A 89 -9.23 6.38 2.94
N LYS A 90 -8.12 6.99 2.52
CA LYS A 90 -7.43 6.66 1.26
C LYS A 90 -6.97 5.20 1.23
N ARG A 91 -6.32 4.75 2.30
CA ARG A 91 -5.76 3.38 2.41
C ARG A 91 -6.85 2.33 2.45
N ASN A 92 -7.94 2.60 3.17
CA ASN A 92 -9.09 1.70 3.21
C ASN A 92 -9.76 1.61 1.84
N ALA A 93 -9.94 2.74 1.14
CA ALA A 93 -10.52 2.73 -0.20
C ALA A 93 -9.66 1.92 -1.18
N LEU A 94 -8.34 2.14 -1.17
CA LEU A 94 -7.41 1.37 -2.01
C LEU A 94 -7.45 -0.13 -1.66
N ASN A 95 -7.47 -0.48 -0.37
CA ASN A 95 -7.55 -1.87 0.06
C ASN A 95 -8.85 -2.54 -0.39
N ASP A 96 -9.99 -1.87 -0.26
CA ASP A 96 -11.29 -2.37 -0.70
C ASP A 96 -11.29 -2.64 -2.22
N LEU A 97 -10.74 -1.72 -3.02
CA LEU A 97 -10.60 -1.86 -4.48
C LEU A 97 -9.69 -3.04 -4.86
N ILE A 98 -8.52 -3.16 -4.21
CA ILE A 98 -7.57 -4.25 -4.49
C ILE A 98 -8.19 -5.60 -4.17
N GLN A 99 -8.85 -5.73 -3.03
CA GLN A 99 -9.49 -7.00 -2.65
C GLN A 99 -10.60 -7.37 -3.62
N ALA A 100 -11.41 -6.41 -4.06
CA ALA A 100 -12.46 -6.63 -5.05
C ALA A 100 -11.89 -7.09 -6.39
N GLU A 101 -10.82 -6.44 -6.89
CA GLU A 101 -10.16 -6.83 -8.13
C GLU A 101 -9.53 -8.22 -8.02
N CYS A 102 -8.86 -8.54 -6.91
CA CYS A 102 -8.30 -9.87 -6.69
C CYS A 102 -9.36 -10.97 -6.74
N VAL A 103 -10.56 -10.72 -6.21
CA VAL A 103 -11.67 -11.67 -6.19
C VAL A 103 -12.34 -11.75 -7.56
N GLU A 104 -12.72 -10.63 -8.15
CA GLU A 104 -13.48 -10.57 -9.40
C GLU A 104 -12.62 -10.79 -10.63
N HIS A 105 -11.42 -10.20 -10.67
CA HIS A 105 -10.43 -10.31 -11.73
C HIS A 105 -10.93 -9.92 -13.13
N LYS A 106 -11.69 -8.82 -13.20
CA LYS A 106 -12.25 -8.30 -14.46
C LYS A 106 -11.61 -7.00 -14.93
N GLY A 107 -10.72 -6.42 -14.14
CA GLY A 107 -10.01 -5.20 -14.48
C GLY A 107 -10.79 -3.91 -14.26
N ARG A 108 -12.05 -3.97 -13.82
CA ARG A 108 -12.89 -2.77 -13.70
C ARG A 108 -12.52 -1.85 -12.53
N PHE A 109 -11.72 -2.33 -11.59
CA PHE A 109 -11.23 -1.54 -10.45
C PHE A 109 -9.81 -1.00 -10.68
N LEU A 110 -9.13 -1.39 -11.76
CA LEU A 110 -7.71 -1.11 -11.96
C LEU A 110 -7.39 0.38 -12.04
N ASP A 111 -8.19 1.17 -12.73
CA ASP A 111 -7.94 2.60 -12.86
C ASP A 111 -8.02 3.31 -11.49
N ASP A 112 -9.02 2.94 -10.67
CA ASP A 112 -9.15 3.48 -9.32
C ASP A 112 -8.03 3.00 -8.40
N ILE A 113 -7.55 1.76 -8.56
CA ILE A 113 -6.38 1.23 -7.85
C ILE A 113 -5.12 2.01 -8.22
N ILE A 114 -4.89 2.26 -9.51
CA ILE A 114 -3.75 3.04 -10.01
C ILE A 114 -3.79 4.46 -9.42
N ASN A 115 -4.95 5.12 -9.47
CA ASN A 115 -5.15 6.44 -8.90
C ASN A 115 -4.90 6.45 -7.38
N GLY A 116 -5.33 5.41 -6.67
CA GLY A 116 -5.10 5.26 -5.24
C GLY A 116 -3.63 5.10 -4.88
N ILE A 117 -2.92 4.23 -5.61
CA ILE A 117 -1.47 4.03 -5.44
C ILE A 117 -0.73 5.35 -5.71
N TYR A 118 -1.04 6.00 -6.83
CA TYR A 118 -0.42 7.26 -7.21
C TYR A 118 -0.62 8.33 -6.13
N SER A 119 -1.88 8.50 -5.68
CA SER A 119 -2.23 9.46 -4.63
C SER A 119 -1.52 9.19 -3.29
N ILE A 120 -1.26 7.94 -2.93
CA ILE A 120 -0.53 7.59 -1.70
C ILE A 120 0.98 7.82 -1.89
N CYS A 121 1.54 7.50 -3.05
CA CYS A 121 2.96 7.71 -3.32
C CYS A 121 3.37 9.19 -3.33
N GLU A 122 2.44 10.09 -3.60
CA GLU A 122 2.68 11.54 -3.57
C GLU A 122 2.52 12.18 -2.18
N GLU A 123 2.18 11.40 -1.15
CA GLU A 123 2.07 11.93 0.20
C GLU A 123 3.44 12.32 0.77
N SER A 124 3.51 13.50 1.40
CA SER A 124 4.72 13.96 2.09
C SER A 124 4.80 13.47 3.54
N ALA A 125 3.67 13.03 4.12
CA ALA A 125 3.58 12.52 5.50
C ALA A 125 3.35 10.99 5.46
N TRP A 126 4.32 10.26 5.94
CA TRP A 126 4.33 8.79 6.06
C TRP A 126 4.27 8.36 7.50
#